data_99cfb6ada454123a4fa54854e6fa8afc
#
_entry.id   99cfb6ada454123a4fa54854e6fa8afc
#
_cell.length_a   1.000
_cell.length_b   1.000
_cell.length_c   1.000
_cell.angle_alpha   90.00
_cell.angle_beta   90.00
_cell.angle_gamma   90.00
#
_symmetry.space_group_name_H-M   'P 1'
#
loop_
_entity.id
_entity.type
_entity.pdbx_description
1 polymer ?
#
loop_
_entity_poly.entity_id
_entity_poly.type
_entity_poly.pdbx_seq_one_letter_code
_entity_poly.pdbx_strand_id
1 'polypeptide(L)'
;MHPETMATSVSVIQLQLYVNPVLHFLVPASLLYLCVFHDPGQVTEVYFERVKVLRKMLSHEFFYVESDMEDFTCELTWIENPNKQQLRRAFCRQKFQEALTFCYRHDVLAYDKEMDTLKLGKDKKRQWMLTWTLAPFITTLHVATLIMLEQHGRITEAEAAKRIQRKVVEFVQPREEHWLGHPYSLSLEVARNCLRGLADAHSLTKYRGDNISYEAVPVNLEVAHRLTLSVLHRIPVDFHNNKAVCNQLLQSRL
;
A
#
# COMPACT_ATOMS: atom_id res chain seq x y z
N MET A 1 5.60 -30.89 -6.23
CA MET A 1 4.76 -29.94 -5.47
C MET A 1 3.80 -30.78 -4.64
N HIS A 2 3.73 -30.54 -3.34
CA HIS A 2 2.91 -31.37 -2.44
C HIS A 2 1.41 -31.09 -2.71
N PRO A 3 0.50 -32.12 -2.74
CA PRO A 3 -0.91 -31.92 -3.05
C PRO A 3 -1.62 -30.91 -2.15
N GLU A 4 -1.26 -30.86 -0.87
CA GLU A 4 -1.79 -29.88 0.08
C GLU A 4 -1.41 -28.44 -0.28
N THR A 5 -0.19 -28.22 -0.80
CA THR A 5 0.26 -26.89 -1.24
C THR A 5 -0.53 -26.42 -2.46
N MET A 6 -0.90 -27.34 -3.36
CA MET A 6 -1.74 -27.02 -4.52
C MET A 6 -3.16 -26.67 -4.11
N ALA A 7 -3.78 -27.46 -3.22
CA ALA A 7 -5.13 -27.19 -2.73
C ALA A 7 -5.23 -25.83 -2.03
N THR A 8 -4.26 -25.50 -1.20
CA THR A 8 -4.18 -24.18 -0.52
C THR A 8 -4.02 -23.05 -1.54
N SER A 9 -3.17 -23.24 -2.57
CA SER A 9 -2.95 -22.24 -3.60
C SER A 9 -4.20 -21.94 -4.42
N VAL A 10 -4.97 -22.97 -4.80
CA VAL A 10 -6.23 -22.81 -5.54
C VAL A 10 -7.25 -22.05 -4.71
N SER A 11 -7.41 -22.39 -3.44
CA SER A 11 -8.33 -21.70 -2.53
C SER A 11 -7.96 -20.21 -2.35
N VAL A 12 -6.67 -19.90 -2.25
CA VAL A 12 -6.18 -18.51 -2.15
C VAL A 12 -6.47 -17.75 -3.45
N ILE A 13 -6.23 -18.35 -4.62
CA ILE A 13 -6.52 -17.72 -5.93
C ILE A 13 -8.03 -17.47 -6.09
N GLN A 14 -8.86 -18.44 -5.74
CA GLN A 14 -10.31 -18.29 -5.80
C GLN A 14 -10.79 -17.17 -4.87
N LEU A 15 -10.27 -17.13 -3.63
CA LEU A 15 -10.60 -16.08 -2.68
C LEU A 15 -10.21 -14.70 -3.22
N GLN A 16 -9.08 -14.56 -3.88
CA GLN A 16 -8.62 -13.32 -4.48
C GLN A 16 -9.58 -12.77 -5.55
N LEU A 17 -10.15 -13.63 -6.39
CA LEU A 17 -11.12 -13.22 -7.41
C LEU A 17 -12.36 -12.56 -6.80
N TYR A 18 -12.77 -12.98 -5.61
CA TYR A 18 -13.94 -12.43 -4.91
C TYR A 18 -13.58 -11.26 -3.98
N VAL A 19 -12.39 -11.28 -3.41
CA VAL A 19 -11.95 -10.28 -2.42
C VAL A 19 -11.41 -9.02 -3.10
N ASN A 20 -10.74 -9.14 -4.24
CA ASN A 20 -10.16 -8.00 -4.94
C ASN A 20 -11.15 -6.85 -5.20
N PRO A 21 -12.37 -7.08 -5.71
CA PRO A 21 -13.34 -5.98 -5.88
C PRO A 21 -13.68 -5.26 -4.58
N VAL A 22 -13.76 -6.00 -3.46
CA VAL A 22 -14.06 -5.41 -2.13
C VAL A 22 -12.88 -4.61 -1.61
N LEU A 23 -11.66 -5.07 -1.86
CA LEU A 23 -10.45 -4.35 -1.44
C LEU A 23 -10.40 -2.94 -2.01
N HIS A 24 -10.82 -2.73 -3.26
CA HIS A 24 -10.82 -1.40 -3.87
C HIS A 24 -11.62 -0.36 -3.09
N PHE A 25 -12.72 -0.76 -2.45
CA PHE A 25 -13.51 0.15 -1.61
C PHE A 25 -12.82 0.46 -0.28
N LEU A 26 -12.00 -0.45 0.24
CA LEU A 26 -11.33 -0.29 1.53
C LEU A 26 -9.97 0.39 1.40
N VAL A 27 -9.33 0.33 0.24
CA VAL A 27 -7.98 0.87 0.01
C VAL A 27 -7.84 2.34 0.41
N PRO A 28 -8.72 3.28 0.00
CA PRO A 28 -8.59 4.69 0.38
C PRO A 28 -8.66 4.89 1.90
N ALA A 29 -9.59 4.19 2.57
CA ALA A 29 -9.73 4.25 4.02
C ALA A 29 -8.52 3.60 4.74
N SER A 30 -7.99 2.51 4.19
CA SER A 30 -6.80 1.82 4.72
C SER A 30 -5.55 2.69 4.62
N LEU A 31 -5.33 3.34 3.47
CA LEU A 31 -4.20 4.26 3.29
C LEU A 31 -4.28 5.44 4.25
N LEU A 32 -5.46 6.05 4.37
CA LEU A 32 -5.67 7.16 5.30
C LEU A 32 -5.43 6.73 6.74
N TYR A 33 -6.03 5.60 7.15
CA TYR A 33 -5.85 5.06 8.50
C TYR A 33 -4.38 4.80 8.81
N LEU A 34 -3.63 4.14 7.91
CA LEU A 34 -2.21 3.85 8.12
C LEU A 34 -1.38 5.13 8.27
N CYS A 35 -1.67 6.17 7.49
CA CYS A 35 -0.99 7.46 7.62
C CYS A 35 -1.25 8.12 8.98
N VAL A 36 -2.50 8.11 9.45
CA VAL A 36 -2.86 8.67 10.77
C VAL A 36 -2.31 7.81 11.90
N PHE A 37 -2.34 6.49 11.74
CA PHE A 37 -1.83 5.55 12.73
C PHE A 37 -0.34 5.74 12.99
N HIS A 38 0.42 6.00 11.93
CA HIS A 38 1.85 6.22 12.01
C HIS A 38 2.21 7.54 12.72
N ASP A 39 1.50 8.60 12.42
CA ASP A 39 1.82 9.96 12.88
C ASP A 39 0.51 10.69 13.21
N PRO A 40 -0.12 10.34 14.35
CA PRO A 40 -1.38 10.95 14.77
C PRO A 40 -1.19 12.42 15.17
N GLY A 41 -2.23 13.23 15.00
CA GLY A 41 -2.21 14.62 15.43
C GLY A 41 -1.69 15.61 14.37
N GLN A 42 -1.53 15.18 13.12
CA GLN A 42 -1.27 16.08 12.01
C GLN A 42 -2.56 16.65 11.43
N VAL A 43 -2.45 17.78 10.74
CA VAL A 43 -3.55 18.37 9.99
C VAL A 43 -3.93 17.53 8.78
N THR A 44 -5.20 17.61 8.38
CA THR A 44 -5.78 16.78 7.32
C THR A 44 -5.02 16.86 6.00
N GLU A 45 -4.48 18.02 5.64
CA GLU A 45 -3.74 18.22 4.39
C GLU A 45 -2.44 17.40 4.32
N VAL A 46 -1.74 17.21 5.43
CA VAL A 46 -0.53 16.36 5.49
C VAL A 46 -0.87 14.91 5.15
N TYR A 47 -1.98 14.41 5.67
CA TYR A 47 -2.42 13.06 5.35
C TYR A 47 -2.89 12.93 3.91
N PHE A 48 -3.56 13.96 3.38
CA PHE A 48 -3.97 13.98 1.98
C PHE A 48 -2.78 13.78 1.04
N GLU A 49 -1.70 14.53 1.23
CA GLU A 49 -0.50 14.41 0.40
C GLU A 49 0.19 13.04 0.56
N ARG A 50 0.27 12.50 1.78
CA ARG A 50 0.83 11.16 2.02
C ARG A 50 0.00 10.06 1.33
N VAL A 51 -1.32 10.10 1.47
CA VAL A 51 -2.24 9.16 0.82
C VAL A 51 -2.11 9.23 -0.69
N LYS A 52 -2.01 10.43 -1.26
CA LYS A 52 -1.81 10.66 -2.69
C LYS A 52 -0.54 9.97 -3.21
N VAL A 53 0.59 10.11 -2.51
CA VAL A 53 1.86 9.49 -2.89
C VAL A 53 1.77 7.96 -2.79
N LEU A 54 1.24 7.42 -1.69
CA LEU A 54 1.06 5.97 -1.51
C LEU A 54 0.12 5.38 -2.55
N ARG A 55 -0.99 6.07 -2.86
CA ARG A 55 -1.93 5.67 -3.91
C ARG A 55 -1.23 5.58 -5.27
N LYS A 56 -0.38 6.56 -5.60
CA LYS A 56 0.41 6.56 -6.84
C LYS A 56 1.35 5.36 -6.91
N MET A 57 2.07 5.06 -5.83
CA MET A 57 2.96 3.90 -5.78
C MET A 57 2.23 2.55 -5.88
N LEU A 58 0.95 2.49 -5.49
CA LEU A 58 0.11 1.28 -5.54
C LEU A 58 -0.84 1.27 -6.75
N SER A 59 -0.67 2.16 -7.72
CA SER A 59 -1.59 2.33 -8.86
C SER A 59 -1.72 1.08 -9.75
N HIS A 60 -0.72 0.22 -9.80
CA HIS A 60 -0.75 -1.01 -10.57
C HIS A 60 -1.34 -2.22 -9.82
N GLU A 61 -1.56 -2.09 -8.52
CA GLU A 61 -2.20 -3.13 -7.71
C GLU A 61 -3.71 -2.96 -7.64
N PHE A 62 -4.16 -1.71 -7.62
CA PHE A 62 -5.56 -1.39 -7.45
C PHE A 62 -6.07 -0.65 -8.68
N PHE A 63 -7.10 -1.23 -9.32
CA PHE A 63 -7.80 -0.55 -10.40
C PHE A 63 -8.50 0.68 -9.84
N TYR A 64 -8.03 1.84 -10.24
CA TYR A 64 -8.78 3.07 -10.08
C TYR A 64 -9.67 3.24 -11.33
N VAL A 65 -10.87 3.78 -11.18
CA VAL A 65 -11.75 4.09 -12.31
C VAL A 65 -10.97 4.96 -13.32
N GLU A 66 -11.24 4.84 -14.62
CA GLU A 66 -10.47 5.54 -15.69
C GLU A 66 -10.29 7.04 -15.43
N SER A 67 -11.29 7.71 -14.83
CA SER A 67 -11.17 9.09 -14.33
C SER A 67 -10.08 9.27 -13.27
N ASP A 68 -9.76 8.19 -12.52
CA ASP A 68 -8.69 8.19 -11.53
C ASP A 68 -7.33 7.93 -12.18
N MET A 69 -7.29 7.17 -13.29
CA MET A 69 -6.06 6.80 -14.01
C MET A 69 -5.51 7.97 -14.85
N GLU A 70 -6.39 8.76 -15.46
CA GLU A 70 -5.97 9.97 -16.18
C GLU A 70 -5.23 10.95 -15.27
N ASP A 71 -5.48 10.90 -13.96
CA ASP A 71 -4.80 11.74 -12.98
C ASP A 71 -3.32 11.40 -12.78
N PHE A 72 -2.91 10.16 -13.08
CA PHE A 72 -1.54 9.72 -12.84
C PHE A 72 -0.60 9.85 -14.05
N THR A 73 -1.14 9.82 -15.25
CA THR A 73 -0.33 9.88 -16.49
C THR A 73 0.08 11.29 -16.91
N CYS A 74 -0.55 12.32 -16.37
CA CYS A 74 -0.43 13.69 -16.89
C CYS A 74 0.47 14.65 -16.11
N GLU A 75 1.24 14.21 -15.13
CA GLU A 75 2.29 15.07 -14.57
C GLU A 75 3.44 15.34 -15.56
N LEU A 76 3.52 14.56 -16.65
CA LEU A 76 4.53 14.77 -17.71
C LEU A 76 4.14 15.81 -18.77
N THR A 77 2.85 16.20 -18.84
CA THR A 77 2.38 17.24 -19.77
C THR A 77 2.04 18.52 -19.01
N TRP A 78 3.04 19.17 -18.48
CA TRP A 78 2.96 20.48 -17.80
C TRP A 78 2.37 21.61 -18.66
N ILE A 79 2.03 21.34 -19.91
CA ILE A 79 1.68 22.37 -20.90
C ILE A 79 0.19 22.42 -21.22
N GLU A 80 -0.61 21.41 -20.82
CA GLU A 80 -1.99 21.32 -21.30
C GLU A 80 -3.05 21.49 -20.17
N ASN A 81 -3.54 22.71 -20.05
CA ASN A 81 -4.84 23.06 -19.48
C ASN A 81 -4.97 23.11 -17.94
N PRO A 82 -4.86 24.30 -17.34
CA PRO A 82 -5.01 24.51 -15.89
C PRO A 82 -6.37 24.05 -15.32
N ASN A 83 -7.41 23.99 -16.15
CA ASN A 83 -8.74 23.53 -15.75
C ASN A 83 -8.78 22.02 -15.48
N LYS A 84 -8.00 21.21 -16.21
CA LYS A 84 -7.89 19.76 -15.94
C LYS A 84 -7.21 19.50 -14.58
N GLN A 85 -6.22 20.27 -14.24
CA GLN A 85 -5.48 20.11 -12.98
C GLN A 85 -6.34 20.45 -11.75
N GLN A 86 -7.21 21.45 -11.85
CA GLN A 86 -8.16 21.80 -10.79
C GLN A 86 -9.24 20.73 -10.61
N LEU A 87 -9.80 20.20 -11.71
CA LEU A 87 -10.77 19.09 -11.67
C LEU A 87 -10.19 17.83 -11.02
N ARG A 88 -8.93 17.52 -11.31
CA ARG A 88 -8.20 16.39 -10.76
C ARG A 88 -7.97 16.51 -9.26
N ARG A 89 -7.50 17.68 -8.80
CA ARG A 89 -7.35 17.95 -7.37
C ARG A 89 -8.69 17.85 -6.64
N ALA A 90 -9.77 18.33 -7.24
CA ALA A 90 -11.11 18.23 -6.69
C ALA A 90 -11.57 16.77 -6.56
N PHE A 91 -11.33 15.95 -7.57
CA PHE A 91 -11.70 14.53 -7.54
C PHE A 91 -10.87 13.72 -6.51
N CYS A 92 -9.56 13.90 -6.46
CA CYS A 92 -8.73 13.26 -5.43
C CYS A 92 -9.15 13.69 -4.02
N ARG A 93 -9.53 14.95 -3.83
CA ARG A 93 -10.08 15.43 -2.56
C ARG A 93 -11.43 14.81 -2.23
N GLN A 94 -12.30 14.61 -3.22
CA GLN A 94 -13.57 13.94 -3.02
C GLN A 94 -13.37 12.51 -2.51
N LYS A 95 -12.49 11.72 -3.16
CA LYS A 95 -12.18 10.34 -2.74
C LYS A 95 -11.54 10.28 -1.35
N PHE A 96 -10.68 11.22 -1.04
CA PHE A 96 -10.12 11.36 0.29
C PHE A 96 -11.20 11.70 1.33
N GLN A 97 -12.15 12.57 0.99
CA GLN A 97 -13.27 12.93 1.86
C GLN A 97 -14.24 11.77 2.07
N GLU A 98 -14.47 10.93 1.05
CA GLU A 98 -15.23 9.70 1.18
C GLU A 98 -14.54 8.73 2.17
N ALA A 99 -13.21 8.58 2.08
CA ALA A 99 -12.42 7.79 3.01
C ALA A 99 -12.47 8.33 4.45
N LEU A 100 -12.37 9.63 4.64
CA LEU A 100 -12.55 10.29 5.94
C LEU A 100 -13.93 10.02 6.51
N THR A 101 -14.98 10.19 5.70
CA THR A 101 -16.37 9.97 6.11
C THR A 101 -16.59 8.51 6.54
N PHE A 102 -16.01 7.55 5.80
CA PHE A 102 -16.02 6.14 6.18
C PHE A 102 -15.33 5.93 7.53
N CYS A 103 -14.13 6.48 7.72
CA CYS A 103 -13.37 6.31 8.95
C CYS A 103 -14.07 6.93 10.17
N TYR A 104 -14.72 8.07 10.01
CA TYR A 104 -15.50 8.70 11.09
C TYR A 104 -16.78 7.92 11.42
N ARG A 105 -17.54 7.54 10.39
CA ARG A 105 -18.80 6.78 10.58
C ARG A 105 -18.57 5.47 11.34
N HIS A 106 -17.40 4.87 11.15
CA HIS A 106 -17.06 3.59 11.73
C HIS A 106 -16.10 3.68 12.93
N ASP A 107 -15.91 4.87 13.48
CA ASP A 107 -15.04 5.11 14.65
C ASP A 107 -13.61 4.54 14.49
N VAL A 108 -13.13 4.51 13.24
CA VAL A 108 -11.74 4.16 12.91
C VAL A 108 -10.80 5.33 13.21
N LEU A 109 -11.24 6.52 12.85
CA LEU A 109 -10.58 7.80 13.13
C LEU A 109 -11.54 8.74 13.84
N ALA A 110 -10.99 9.68 14.58
CA ALA A 110 -11.69 10.77 15.24
C ALA A 110 -11.05 12.11 14.84
N TYR A 111 -11.87 13.16 14.81
CA TYR A 111 -11.42 14.52 14.56
C TYR A 111 -11.36 15.31 15.86
N ASP A 112 -10.21 15.88 16.14
CA ASP A 112 -10.02 16.80 17.24
C ASP A 112 -10.29 18.23 16.75
N LYS A 113 -11.43 18.79 17.16
CA LYS A 113 -11.85 20.13 16.75
C LYS A 113 -11.01 21.26 17.32
N GLU A 114 -10.42 21.03 18.50
CA GLU A 114 -9.60 22.07 19.17
C GLU A 114 -8.25 22.24 18.49
N MET A 115 -7.67 21.11 18.08
CA MET A 115 -6.35 21.07 17.45
C MET A 115 -6.38 21.03 15.93
N ASP A 116 -7.57 20.92 15.30
CA ASP A 116 -7.75 20.71 13.85
C ASP A 116 -6.95 19.51 13.32
N THR A 117 -6.95 18.40 14.07
CA THR A 117 -6.12 17.23 13.77
C THR A 117 -6.89 15.93 13.77
N LEU A 118 -6.33 14.91 13.10
CA LEU A 118 -6.87 13.55 13.10
C LEU A 118 -6.22 12.71 14.20
N LYS A 119 -7.06 11.95 14.90
CA LYS A 119 -6.67 10.97 15.93
C LYS A 119 -7.24 9.61 15.60
N LEU A 120 -6.72 8.59 16.27
CA LEU A 120 -7.27 7.23 16.18
C LEU A 120 -8.62 7.16 16.89
N GLY A 121 -9.59 6.52 16.26
CA GLY A 121 -10.87 6.16 16.85
C GLY A 121 -10.78 4.95 17.79
N LYS A 122 -11.93 4.45 18.22
CA LYS A 122 -12.04 3.39 19.23
C LYS A 122 -12.21 1.99 18.64
N ASP A 123 -12.65 1.86 17.37
CA ASP A 123 -12.92 0.56 16.75
C ASP A 123 -11.62 -0.14 16.31
N LYS A 124 -10.99 -0.83 17.26
CA LYS A 124 -9.76 -1.60 17.05
C LYS A 124 -9.93 -2.72 16.03
N LYS A 125 -11.10 -3.34 15.96
CA LYS A 125 -11.37 -4.44 15.02
C LYS A 125 -11.32 -3.97 13.57
N ARG A 126 -11.95 -2.82 13.27
CA ARG A 126 -11.90 -2.25 11.92
C ARG A 126 -10.53 -1.67 11.59
N GLN A 127 -9.86 -1.05 12.54
CA GLN A 127 -8.47 -0.60 12.40
C GLN A 127 -7.56 -1.76 11.97
N TRP A 128 -7.68 -2.90 12.64
CA TRP A 128 -6.95 -4.11 12.30
C TRP A 128 -7.28 -4.63 10.89
N MET A 129 -8.56 -4.71 10.54
CA MET A 129 -9.00 -5.10 9.21
C MET A 129 -8.38 -4.21 8.12
N LEU A 130 -8.38 -2.89 8.31
CA LEU A 130 -7.78 -1.95 7.36
C LEU A 130 -6.27 -2.11 7.26
N THR A 131 -5.57 -2.41 8.35
CA THR A 131 -4.14 -2.74 8.33
C THR A 131 -3.88 -3.97 7.46
N TRP A 132 -4.62 -5.06 7.67
CA TRP A 132 -4.46 -6.30 6.92
C TRP A 132 -4.78 -6.16 5.44
N THR A 133 -5.70 -5.28 5.09
CA THR A 133 -6.07 -5.01 3.69
C THR A 133 -4.85 -4.61 2.85
N LEU A 134 -3.95 -3.81 3.40
CA LEU A 134 -2.79 -3.29 2.67
C LEU A 134 -1.45 -3.91 3.07
N ALA A 135 -1.39 -4.66 4.16
CA ALA A 135 -0.15 -5.22 4.68
C ALA A 135 0.72 -5.92 3.63
N PRO A 136 0.20 -6.83 2.77
CA PRO A 136 1.03 -7.52 1.78
C PRO A 136 1.62 -6.56 0.75
N PHE A 137 0.86 -5.57 0.33
CA PHE A 137 1.28 -4.62 -0.71
C PHE A 137 2.31 -3.63 -0.17
N ILE A 138 2.08 -3.09 1.03
CA ILE A 138 3.03 -2.17 1.69
C ILE A 138 4.33 -2.90 2.02
N THR A 139 4.27 -4.14 2.49
CA THR A 139 5.48 -4.96 2.76
C THR A 139 6.31 -5.13 1.48
N THR A 140 5.68 -5.54 0.38
CA THR A 140 6.38 -5.74 -0.89
C THR A 140 6.90 -4.43 -1.45
N LEU A 141 6.13 -3.35 -1.35
CA LEU A 141 6.55 -2.01 -1.79
C LEU A 141 7.76 -1.51 -0.99
N HIS A 142 7.75 -1.68 0.34
CA HIS A 142 8.88 -1.34 1.19
C HIS A 142 10.15 -2.12 0.82
N VAL A 143 10.03 -3.43 0.63
CA VAL A 143 11.15 -4.27 0.19
C VAL A 143 11.64 -3.87 -1.20
N ALA A 144 10.72 -3.48 -2.10
CA ALA A 144 11.10 -3.00 -3.43
C ALA A 144 11.94 -1.71 -3.33
N THR A 145 11.55 -0.76 -2.48
CA THR A 145 12.38 0.45 -2.27
C THR A 145 13.75 0.13 -1.70
N LEU A 146 13.83 -0.82 -0.76
CA LEU A 146 15.09 -1.25 -0.14
C LEU A 146 16.04 -1.87 -1.17
N ILE A 147 15.55 -2.83 -1.95
CA ILE A 147 16.35 -3.51 -3.01
C ILE A 147 16.83 -2.50 -4.07
N MET A 148 15.99 -1.54 -4.44
CA MET A 148 16.35 -0.55 -5.44
C MET A 148 17.31 0.53 -4.91
N LEU A 149 17.32 0.81 -3.60
CA LEU A 149 18.33 1.66 -2.96
C LEU A 149 19.72 1.00 -2.89
N GLU A 150 19.74 -0.32 -2.68
CA GLU A 150 20.97 -1.11 -2.66
C GLU A 150 21.53 -1.37 -4.08
N GLN A 151 20.70 -1.18 -5.13
CA GLN A 151 21.07 -1.48 -6.51
C GLN A 151 21.85 -0.33 -7.13
N HIS A 152 23.07 -0.64 -7.59
CA HIS A 152 23.88 0.28 -8.40
C HIS A 152 23.63 0.07 -9.90
N GLY A 153 23.17 1.12 -10.60
CA GLY A 153 22.87 1.10 -12.02
C GLY A 153 21.58 0.37 -12.38
N ARG A 154 21.46 0.03 -13.66
CA ARG A 154 20.22 -0.54 -14.22
C ARG A 154 20.05 -2.01 -13.87
N ILE A 155 18.81 -2.40 -13.60
CA ILE A 155 18.40 -3.78 -13.35
C ILE A 155 17.16 -4.11 -14.18
N THR A 156 17.04 -5.32 -14.71
CA THR A 156 15.85 -5.75 -15.44
C THR A 156 14.66 -5.98 -14.50
N GLU A 157 13.43 -5.75 -14.99
CA GLU A 157 12.19 -5.98 -14.22
C GLU A 157 12.14 -7.40 -13.64
N ALA A 158 12.53 -8.39 -14.46
CA ALA A 158 12.49 -9.80 -14.04
C ALA A 158 13.49 -10.10 -12.92
N GLU A 159 14.69 -9.56 -12.99
CA GLU A 159 15.71 -9.75 -11.95
C GLU A 159 15.35 -9.00 -10.67
N ALA A 160 14.92 -7.74 -10.79
CA ALA A 160 14.48 -6.95 -9.64
C ALA A 160 13.30 -7.63 -8.92
N ALA A 161 12.28 -8.09 -9.64
CA ALA A 161 11.13 -8.77 -9.05
C ALA A 161 11.54 -10.06 -8.31
N LYS A 162 12.48 -10.84 -8.86
CA LYS A 162 13.02 -12.04 -8.18
C LYS A 162 13.79 -11.68 -6.90
N ARG A 163 14.59 -10.61 -6.91
CA ARG A 163 15.30 -10.15 -5.71
C ARG A 163 14.34 -9.67 -4.64
N ILE A 164 13.31 -8.90 -5.03
CA ILE A 164 12.25 -8.45 -4.13
C ILE A 164 11.57 -9.66 -3.50
N GLN A 165 11.14 -10.64 -4.31
CA GLN A 165 10.48 -11.84 -3.80
C GLN A 165 11.34 -12.60 -2.79
N ARG A 166 12.63 -12.83 -3.08
CA ARG A 166 13.56 -13.49 -2.15
C ARG A 166 13.67 -12.71 -0.84
N LYS A 167 13.80 -11.40 -0.93
CA LYS A 167 13.92 -10.55 0.27
C LYS A 167 12.64 -10.53 1.09
N VAL A 168 11.46 -10.51 0.43
CA VAL A 168 10.16 -10.63 1.12
C VAL A 168 10.05 -11.94 1.88
N VAL A 169 10.58 -13.06 1.37
CA VAL A 169 10.62 -14.34 2.12
C VAL A 169 11.34 -14.17 3.46
N GLU A 170 12.45 -13.43 3.49
CA GLU A 170 13.19 -13.18 4.73
C GLU A 170 12.38 -12.34 5.72
N PHE A 171 11.58 -11.39 5.22
CA PHE A 171 10.72 -10.54 6.02
C PHE A 171 9.47 -11.25 6.54
N VAL A 172 8.91 -12.19 5.76
CA VAL A 172 7.67 -12.91 6.09
C VAL A 172 7.96 -14.11 7.01
N GLN A 173 9.21 -14.60 7.09
CA GLN A 173 9.58 -15.64 8.02
C GLN A 173 9.44 -15.16 9.47
N PRO A 174 8.82 -15.96 10.37
CA PRO A 174 8.55 -15.56 11.74
C PRO A 174 9.83 -15.55 12.58
N ARG A 175 10.70 -14.57 12.36
CA ARG A 175 11.91 -14.39 13.17
C ARG A 175 11.69 -13.51 14.38
N GLU A 176 10.71 -12.63 14.35
CA GLU A 176 10.34 -11.75 15.46
C GLU A 176 8.85 -11.39 15.39
N GLU A 177 8.26 -11.13 16.55
CA GLU A 177 6.82 -11.03 16.81
C GLU A 177 6.09 -9.85 16.09
N HIS A 178 6.73 -9.13 15.19
CA HIS A 178 6.25 -7.82 14.74
C HIS A 178 5.84 -7.73 13.27
N TRP A 179 5.97 -8.79 12.47
CA TRP A 179 5.71 -8.73 11.04
C TRP A 179 4.41 -9.45 10.65
N LEU A 180 3.52 -8.74 9.98
CA LEU A 180 2.35 -9.32 9.34
C LEU A 180 2.78 -10.03 8.06
N GLY A 181 3.26 -11.27 8.19
CA GLY A 181 3.55 -12.11 7.04
C GLY A 181 2.27 -12.52 6.34
N HIS A 182 2.04 -12.03 5.13
CA HIS A 182 0.92 -12.46 4.31
C HIS A 182 1.44 -13.17 3.05
N PRO A 183 0.95 -14.39 2.71
CA PRO A 183 1.46 -15.16 1.56
C PRO A 183 1.41 -14.41 0.23
N TYR A 184 0.46 -13.49 0.07
CA TYR A 184 0.32 -12.68 -1.13
C TYR A 184 1.50 -11.74 -1.39
N SER A 185 2.24 -11.34 -0.34
CA SER A 185 3.48 -10.58 -0.49
C SER A 185 4.56 -11.31 -1.31
N LEU A 186 4.44 -12.63 -1.46
CA LEU A 186 5.37 -13.46 -2.23
C LEU A 186 5.07 -13.47 -3.74
N SER A 187 4.02 -12.79 -4.19
CA SER A 187 3.65 -12.73 -5.60
C SER A 187 4.67 -11.95 -6.41
N LEU A 188 5.19 -12.57 -7.49
CA LEU A 188 6.04 -11.88 -8.46
C LEU A 188 5.32 -10.74 -9.17
N GLU A 189 4.00 -10.84 -9.35
CA GLU A 189 3.23 -9.79 -9.99
C GLU A 189 3.12 -8.56 -9.08
N VAL A 190 2.89 -8.74 -7.77
CA VAL A 190 2.94 -7.63 -6.81
C VAL A 190 4.31 -6.96 -6.82
N ALA A 191 5.40 -7.72 -6.89
CA ALA A 191 6.74 -7.15 -6.98
C ALA A 191 6.94 -6.32 -8.27
N ARG A 192 6.45 -6.78 -9.42
CA ARG A 192 6.48 -6.02 -10.68
C ARG A 192 5.64 -4.76 -10.61
N ASN A 193 4.44 -4.87 -10.05
CA ASN A 193 3.52 -3.73 -9.91
C ASN A 193 4.09 -2.67 -8.97
N CYS A 194 4.80 -3.07 -7.90
CA CYS A 194 5.54 -2.13 -7.05
C CYS A 194 6.63 -1.38 -7.85
N LEU A 195 7.40 -2.07 -8.70
CA LEU A 195 8.41 -1.40 -9.55
C LEU A 195 7.77 -0.40 -10.52
N ARG A 196 6.66 -0.76 -11.14
CA ARG A 196 5.90 0.12 -12.04
C ARG A 196 5.36 1.33 -11.29
N GLY A 197 4.74 1.12 -10.13
CA GLY A 197 4.22 2.20 -9.29
C GLY A 197 5.30 3.14 -8.76
N LEU A 198 6.49 2.62 -8.41
CA LEU A 198 7.65 3.45 -8.06
C LEU A 198 8.17 4.27 -9.26
N ALA A 199 8.10 3.71 -10.48
CA ALA A 199 8.45 4.45 -11.68
C ALA A 199 7.43 5.56 -11.96
N ASP A 200 6.13 5.30 -11.82
CA ASP A 200 5.08 6.31 -11.97
C ASP A 200 5.18 7.40 -10.89
N ALA A 201 5.65 7.04 -9.69
CA ALA A 201 5.97 7.99 -8.62
C ALA A 201 7.34 8.69 -8.80
N HIS A 202 7.99 8.55 -9.97
CA HIS A 202 9.31 9.13 -10.29
C HIS A 202 10.43 8.74 -9.32
N SER A 203 10.25 7.66 -8.57
CA SER A 203 11.29 7.09 -7.72
C SER A 203 12.26 6.18 -8.48
N LEU A 204 11.83 5.70 -9.64
CA LEU A 204 12.64 4.93 -10.59
C LEU A 204 12.52 5.52 -12.00
N THR A 205 13.60 5.46 -12.76
CA THR A 205 13.59 5.71 -14.20
C THR A 205 13.38 4.39 -14.92
N LYS A 206 12.35 4.32 -15.78
CA LYS A 206 12.01 3.14 -16.57
C LYS A 206 12.60 3.25 -17.97
N TYR A 207 13.34 2.24 -18.36
CA TYR A 207 13.90 2.10 -19.71
C TYR A 207 13.18 1.00 -20.48
N ARG A 208 12.81 1.31 -21.72
CA ARG A 208 12.17 0.37 -22.65
C ARG A 208 13.22 -0.05 -23.70
N GLY A 209 13.49 -1.34 -23.80
CA GLY A 209 14.34 -1.99 -24.77
C GLY A 209 13.81 -3.40 -24.99
N ASP A 210 14.66 -4.35 -25.35
CA ASP A 210 14.29 -5.77 -25.45
C ASP A 210 13.71 -6.31 -24.13
N ASN A 211 14.19 -5.76 -23.01
CA ASN A 211 13.67 -5.99 -21.69
C ASN A 211 13.43 -4.67 -20.94
N ILE A 212 12.33 -4.60 -20.22
CA ILE A 212 12.08 -3.46 -19.32
C ILE A 212 13.15 -3.48 -18.22
N SER A 213 13.75 -2.33 -17.95
CA SER A 213 14.72 -2.15 -16.88
C SER A 213 14.46 -0.86 -16.09
N TYR A 214 14.94 -0.83 -14.86
CA TYR A 214 14.77 0.29 -13.95
C TYR A 214 16.11 0.73 -13.38
N GLU A 215 16.20 2.02 -13.08
CA GLU A 215 17.33 2.64 -12.40
C GLU A 215 16.79 3.56 -11.30
N ALA A 216 17.43 3.55 -10.15
CA ALA A 216 17.00 4.35 -9.00
C ALA A 216 17.18 5.86 -9.27
N VAL A 217 16.19 6.66 -8.85
CA VAL A 217 16.31 8.10 -8.65
C VAL A 217 16.51 8.33 -7.15
N PRO A 218 17.75 8.45 -6.65
CA PRO A 218 18.07 8.25 -5.23
C PRO A 218 17.25 9.12 -4.29
N VAL A 219 17.12 10.41 -4.58
CA VAL A 219 16.39 11.37 -3.72
C VAL A 219 14.92 10.98 -3.57
N ASN A 220 14.24 10.71 -4.68
CA ASN A 220 12.82 10.36 -4.67
C ASN A 220 12.59 8.98 -4.08
N LEU A 221 13.49 8.04 -4.36
CA LEU A 221 13.42 6.68 -3.84
C LEU A 221 13.63 6.65 -2.31
N GLU A 222 14.51 7.48 -1.77
CA GLU A 222 14.68 7.61 -0.33
C GLU A 222 13.42 8.16 0.36
N VAL A 223 12.76 9.15 -0.24
CA VAL A 223 11.46 9.66 0.25
C VAL A 223 10.41 8.56 0.23
N ALA A 224 10.31 7.80 -0.87
CA ALA A 224 9.40 6.66 -0.97
C ALA A 224 9.71 5.58 0.08
N HIS A 225 10.99 5.28 0.30
CA HIS A 225 11.44 4.32 1.30
C HIS A 225 11.04 4.76 2.72
N ARG A 226 11.31 6.00 3.10
CA ARG A 226 10.93 6.55 4.42
C ARG A 226 9.42 6.51 4.62
N LEU A 227 8.65 6.84 3.59
CA LEU A 227 7.18 6.82 3.66
C LEU A 227 6.67 5.39 3.85
N THR A 228 7.16 4.41 3.07
CA THR A 228 6.75 3.01 3.22
C THR A 228 7.19 2.42 4.56
N LEU A 229 8.41 2.72 5.01
CA LEU A 229 8.93 2.33 6.32
C LEU A 229 8.04 2.87 7.45
N SER A 230 7.61 4.12 7.35
CA SER A 230 6.77 4.74 8.35
C SER A 230 5.42 4.03 8.51
N VAL A 231 4.79 3.63 7.43
CA VAL A 231 3.48 2.94 7.43
C VAL A 231 3.60 1.48 7.84
N LEU A 232 4.80 0.89 7.75
CA LEU A 232 5.05 -0.52 8.03
C LEU A 232 5.34 -0.80 9.51
N HIS A 233 6.04 0.11 10.18
CA HIS A 233 6.68 -0.14 11.49
C HIS A 233 5.76 -0.14 12.70
N ARG A 234 4.48 0.20 12.56
CA ARG A 234 3.59 0.25 13.72
C ARG A 234 2.41 -0.70 13.56
N ILE A 235 2.69 -1.99 13.70
CA ILE A 235 1.64 -2.92 14.09
C ILE A 235 1.35 -2.66 15.57
N PRO A 236 0.09 -2.43 15.98
CA PRO A 236 -0.23 -2.21 17.37
C PRO A 236 0.24 -3.40 18.22
N VAL A 237 1.07 -3.15 19.21
CA VAL A 237 1.55 -4.15 20.17
C VAL A 237 0.38 -4.89 20.83
N ASP A 238 -0.76 -4.21 20.99
CA ASP A 238 -1.99 -4.77 21.53
C ASP A 238 -2.57 -5.95 20.72
N PHE A 239 -2.20 -6.10 19.45
CA PHE A 239 -2.64 -7.24 18.63
C PHE A 239 -1.82 -8.51 18.84
N HIS A 240 -0.60 -8.42 19.36
CA HIS A 240 0.22 -9.59 19.68
C HIS A 240 -0.33 -10.36 20.89
N ASN A 241 -0.93 -9.66 21.84
CA ASN A 241 -1.56 -10.28 23.01
C ASN A 241 -2.91 -10.94 22.67
N ASN A 242 -3.45 -10.74 21.48
CA ASN A 242 -4.75 -11.27 21.04
C ASN A 242 -4.65 -12.45 20.06
N LYS A 243 -3.65 -13.33 20.20
CA LYS A 243 -3.66 -14.66 19.52
C LYS A 243 -5.01 -15.39 19.73
N ALA A 244 -5.67 -15.18 20.84
CA ALA A 244 -7.00 -15.71 21.12
C ALA A 244 -8.07 -15.15 20.17
N VAL A 245 -8.05 -13.86 19.83
CA VAL A 245 -9.02 -13.23 18.91
C VAL A 245 -8.76 -13.66 17.47
N CYS A 246 -7.50 -13.76 17.03
CA CYS A 246 -7.15 -14.32 15.73
C CYS A 246 -7.62 -15.77 15.58
N ASN A 247 -7.41 -16.60 16.59
CA ASN A 247 -7.85 -18.00 16.58
C ASN A 247 -9.37 -18.12 16.63
N GLN A 248 -10.08 -17.28 17.39
CA GLN A 248 -11.55 -17.25 17.39
C GLN A 248 -12.14 -16.80 16.04
N LEU A 249 -11.53 -15.81 15.38
CA LEU A 249 -11.98 -15.36 14.05
C LEU A 249 -11.70 -16.39 12.95
N LEU A 250 -10.64 -17.17 13.07
CA LEU A 250 -10.34 -18.28 12.16
C LEU A 250 -11.24 -19.50 12.46
N GLN A 251 -11.53 -19.81 13.70
CA GLN A 251 -12.41 -20.91 14.10
C GLN A 251 -13.91 -20.63 13.90
N SER A 252 -14.35 -19.38 13.90
CA SER A 252 -15.75 -19.02 13.61
C SER A 252 -16.09 -19.01 12.12
N ARG A 253 -15.15 -19.36 11.24
CA ARG A 253 -15.31 -19.42 9.78
C ARG A 253 -15.11 -20.83 9.20
N LEU A 254 -14.96 -21.83 10.03
CA LEU A 254 -15.08 -23.27 9.69
C LEU A 254 -16.41 -23.79 10.24
#